data_2a55ef354ae271e89823c71e681ef86a
#
_entry.id   2a55ef354ae271e89823c71e681ef86a
#
_cell.length_a   1.000
_cell.length_b   1.000
_cell.length_c   1.000
_cell.angle_alpha   90.00
_cell.angle_beta   90.00
_cell.angle_gamma   90.00
#
_symmetry.space_group_name_H-M   'P 1'
#
loop_
_entity.id
_entity.type
_entity.pdbx_description
1 polymer ?
#
loop_
_entity_poly.entity_id
_entity_poly.type
_entity_poly.pdbx_seq_one_letter_code
_entity_poly.pdbx_strand_id
1 'polypeptide(L)'
;MARPYPVGVFAPVATTFTSDGALDLDRFRANMEWYATSSLDGIVIMGSNGEYVSLSPDEKLALIEAGVKAVDGRKPIVAGTGVESTRGTIELTKAAAELGANYALVVTPHYYKPRYDKAAYVRHFHAVADASPIPVIVYVMAAYTGVDLPVDTVVEIAQHPNIVGIKDSGGNAPKVAEMVARTPEDFGVLAGSANFLYPALCLGATGGILALANVAPDACQEIVQAFRAGDHERARATQFRLLAPNAAVTTRFGIAGLKAAMDMIGLHGGDPRPPLLPLNDAERAEVRRIMEEAGILARA
;
A
#
# COMPACT_ATOMS: atom_id res chain seq x y z
N MET A 1 7.87 25.46 -5.84
CA MET A 1 6.54 24.78 -5.81
C MET A 1 6.65 23.66 -4.78
N ALA A 2 5.63 23.47 -3.93
CA ALA A 2 5.58 22.34 -2.99
C ALA A 2 5.59 21.02 -3.78
N ARG A 3 6.23 19.98 -3.23
CA ARG A 3 6.27 18.65 -3.83
C ARG A 3 4.86 18.04 -3.77
N PRO A 4 4.35 17.41 -4.84
CA PRO A 4 3.06 16.74 -4.80
C PRO A 4 3.22 15.40 -4.05
N TYR A 5 2.99 15.38 -2.75
CA TYR A 5 2.98 14.14 -1.96
C TYR A 5 1.56 13.56 -1.81
N PRO A 6 1.42 12.25 -1.66
CA PRO A 6 0.11 11.62 -1.54
C PRO A 6 -0.56 11.95 -0.20
N VAL A 7 -1.87 12.23 -0.25
CA VAL A 7 -2.70 12.59 0.90
C VAL A 7 -3.99 11.77 0.88
N GLY A 8 -4.41 11.25 2.02
CA GLY A 8 -5.67 10.50 2.15
C GLY A 8 -5.47 8.98 2.16
N VAL A 9 -6.46 8.24 1.66
CA VAL A 9 -6.53 6.78 1.73
C VAL A 9 -6.28 6.15 0.37
N PHE A 10 -5.27 5.28 0.32
CA PHE A 10 -4.91 4.51 -0.87
C PHE A 10 -5.09 3.01 -0.59
N ALA A 11 -5.62 2.26 -1.55
CA ALA A 11 -5.69 0.80 -1.47
C ALA A 11 -4.53 0.14 -2.24
N PRO A 12 -3.70 -0.69 -1.58
CA PRO A 12 -2.75 -1.55 -2.28
C PRO A 12 -3.49 -2.79 -2.80
N VAL A 13 -3.92 -2.72 -4.07
CA VAL A 13 -4.83 -3.71 -4.65
C VAL A 13 -4.19 -5.08 -4.81
N ALA A 14 -5.02 -6.12 -4.65
CA ALA A 14 -4.61 -7.50 -4.88
C ALA A 14 -4.53 -7.79 -6.39
N THR A 15 -3.60 -8.68 -6.75
CA THR A 15 -3.52 -9.23 -8.12
C THR A 15 -4.47 -10.42 -8.23
N THR A 16 -5.21 -10.49 -9.31
CA THR A 16 -6.09 -11.61 -9.64
C THR A 16 -5.36 -12.65 -10.47
N PHE A 17 -5.59 -13.92 -10.14
CA PHE A 17 -5.02 -15.05 -10.87
C PHE A 17 -6.13 -16.01 -11.29
N THR A 18 -5.89 -16.70 -12.40
CA THR A 18 -6.68 -17.87 -12.83
C THR A 18 -6.33 -19.07 -11.95
N SER A 19 -7.11 -20.16 -12.06
CA SER A 19 -6.89 -21.37 -11.25
C SER A 19 -5.57 -22.09 -11.53
N ASP A 20 -4.94 -21.83 -12.67
CA ASP A 20 -3.61 -22.34 -13.03
C ASP A 20 -2.47 -21.35 -12.65
N GLY A 21 -2.81 -20.23 -12.01
CA GLY A 21 -1.85 -19.24 -11.51
C GLY A 21 -1.39 -18.21 -12.55
N ALA A 22 -1.98 -18.16 -13.75
CA ALA A 22 -1.73 -17.08 -14.70
C ALA A 22 -2.41 -15.78 -14.25
N LEU A 23 -2.02 -14.62 -14.78
CA LEU A 23 -2.72 -13.36 -14.53
C LEU A 23 -4.14 -13.40 -15.12
N ASP A 24 -5.12 -13.02 -14.32
CA ASP A 24 -6.50 -12.76 -14.78
C ASP A 24 -6.71 -11.25 -14.91
N LEU A 25 -6.28 -10.71 -16.04
CA LEU A 25 -6.35 -9.27 -16.29
C LEU A 25 -7.79 -8.75 -16.46
N ASP A 26 -8.74 -9.59 -16.87
CA ASP A 26 -10.12 -9.16 -17.01
C ASP A 26 -10.79 -8.93 -15.66
N ARG A 27 -10.61 -9.86 -14.72
CA ARG A 27 -11.03 -9.67 -13.32
C ARG A 27 -10.28 -8.53 -12.65
N PHE A 28 -8.99 -8.38 -12.93
CA PHE A 28 -8.21 -7.27 -12.40
C PHE A 28 -8.78 -5.93 -12.88
N ARG A 29 -9.08 -5.77 -14.16
CA ARG A 29 -9.69 -4.55 -14.72
C ARG A 29 -11.05 -4.27 -14.08
N ALA A 30 -11.89 -5.27 -13.89
CA ALA A 30 -13.19 -5.10 -13.22
C ALA A 30 -13.03 -4.58 -11.78
N ASN A 31 -12.08 -5.11 -11.02
CA ASN A 31 -11.75 -4.58 -9.70
C ASN A 31 -11.24 -3.13 -9.77
N MET A 32 -10.36 -2.81 -10.73
CA MET A 32 -9.83 -1.46 -10.90
C MET A 32 -10.91 -0.43 -11.23
N GLU A 33 -11.91 -0.80 -12.03
CA GLU A 33 -13.09 0.03 -12.30
C GLU A 33 -13.86 0.34 -11.01
N TRP A 34 -14.06 -0.66 -10.15
CA TRP A 34 -14.71 -0.46 -8.86
C TRP A 34 -13.90 0.49 -7.97
N TYR A 35 -12.58 0.30 -7.87
CA TYR A 35 -11.71 1.20 -7.10
C TYR A 35 -11.72 2.62 -7.64
N ALA A 36 -11.76 2.79 -8.95
CA ALA A 36 -11.80 4.09 -9.59
C ALA A 36 -13.04 4.92 -9.22
N THR A 37 -14.17 4.25 -8.91
CA THR A 37 -15.42 4.91 -8.49
C THR A 37 -15.63 4.97 -6.99
N SER A 38 -14.80 4.31 -6.19
CA SER A 38 -14.87 4.29 -4.72
C SER A 38 -14.44 5.61 -4.08
N SER A 39 -14.54 5.71 -2.76
CA SER A 39 -14.10 6.88 -1.98
C SER A 39 -12.59 7.02 -1.81
N LEU A 40 -11.78 6.12 -2.36
CA LEU A 40 -10.31 6.17 -2.28
C LEU A 40 -9.73 7.45 -2.90
N ASP A 41 -8.63 7.95 -2.34
CA ASP A 41 -7.85 9.05 -2.91
C ASP A 41 -6.84 8.57 -3.98
N GLY A 42 -6.53 7.28 -4.02
CA GLY A 42 -5.66 6.68 -5.03
C GLY A 42 -5.53 5.17 -4.88
N ILE A 43 -4.81 4.57 -5.82
CA ILE A 43 -4.69 3.12 -5.94
C ILE A 43 -3.21 2.76 -6.06
N VAL A 44 -2.79 1.71 -5.32
CA VAL A 44 -1.42 1.19 -5.40
C VAL A 44 -1.44 -0.18 -6.08
N ILE A 45 -0.78 -0.29 -7.22
CA ILE A 45 -0.59 -1.54 -7.96
C ILE A 45 0.78 -2.12 -7.58
N MET A 46 0.86 -3.44 -7.40
CA MET A 46 2.10 -4.15 -7.06
C MET A 46 2.72 -3.74 -5.70
N GLY A 47 1.89 -3.39 -4.72
CA GLY A 47 2.31 -3.46 -3.32
C GLY A 47 2.45 -4.91 -2.85
N SER A 48 2.74 -5.13 -1.56
CA SER A 48 2.83 -6.50 -0.99
C SER A 48 1.52 -7.29 -1.17
N ASN A 49 0.37 -6.62 -1.06
CA ASN A 49 -0.94 -7.25 -1.30
C ASN A 49 -1.16 -7.66 -2.77
N GLY A 50 -0.45 -7.00 -3.69
CA GLY A 50 -0.44 -7.35 -5.11
C GLY A 50 0.50 -8.51 -5.45
N GLU A 51 1.09 -9.17 -4.44
CA GLU A 51 1.97 -10.34 -4.62
C GLU A 51 3.15 -10.08 -5.57
N TYR A 52 3.67 -8.84 -5.59
CA TYR A 52 4.64 -8.35 -6.58
C TYR A 52 5.92 -9.20 -6.67
N VAL A 53 6.30 -9.88 -5.58
CA VAL A 53 7.48 -10.77 -5.53
C VAL A 53 7.28 -12.05 -6.34
N SER A 54 6.03 -12.44 -6.58
CA SER A 54 5.63 -13.65 -7.33
C SER A 54 5.35 -13.36 -8.81
N LEU A 55 5.55 -12.13 -9.27
CA LEU A 55 5.27 -11.70 -10.63
C LEU A 55 6.55 -11.65 -11.47
N SER A 56 6.47 -12.13 -12.71
CA SER A 56 7.53 -11.94 -13.70
C SER A 56 7.65 -10.46 -14.12
N PRO A 57 8.75 -10.03 -14.73
CA PRO A 57 8.88 -8.67 -15.25
C PRO A 57 7.75 -8.29 -16.21
N ASP A 58 7.37 -9.16 -17.13
CA ASP A 58 6.30 -8.91 -18.11
C ASP A 58 4.92 -8.81 -17.44
N GLU A 59 4.63 -9.65 -16.45
CA GLU A 59 3.41 -9.59 -15.67
C GLU A 59 3.28 -8.27 -14.89
N LYS A 60 4.39 -7.74 -14.36
CA LYS A 60 4.42 -6.45 -13.68
C LYS A 60 4.01 -5.31 -14.60
N LEU A 61 4.55 -5.28 -15.81
CA LEU A 61 4.19 -4.26 -16.81
C LEU A 61 2.74 -4.41 -17.26
N ALA A 62 2.28 -5.64 -17.51
CA ALA A 62 0.91 -5.90 -17.91
C ALA A 62 -0.12 -5.45 -16.86
N LEU A 63 0.18 -5.64 -15.55
CA LEU A 63 -0.68 -5.17 -14.46
C LEU A 63 -0.73 -3.64 -14.37
N ILE A 64 0.42 -2.97 -14.49
CA ILE A 64 0.46 -1.50 -14.49
C ILE A 64 -0.37 -0.96 -15.64
N GLU A 65 -0.13 -1.46 -16.86
CA GLU A 65 -0.85 -1.03 -18.05
C GLU A 65 -2.36 -1.26 -17.94
N ALA A 66 -2.75 -2.47 -17.49
CA ALA A 66 -4.17 -2.80 -17.31
C ALA A 66 -4.85 -1.91 -16.27
N GLY A 67 -4.18 -1.63 -15.16
CA GLY A 67 -4.71 -0.79 -14.10
C GLY A 67 -4.79 0.69 -14.49
N VAL A 68 -3.76 1.23 -15.11
CA VAL A 68 -3.77 2.63 -15.61
C VAL A 68 -4.89 2.83 -16.62
N LYS A 69 -5.03 1.92 -17.60
CA LYS A 69 -6.11 1.98 -18.60
C LYS A 69 -7.50 1.88 -17.97
N ALA A 70 -7.70 0.97 -17.01
CA ALA A 70 -9.00 0.80 -16.35
C ALA A 70 -9.38 2.00 -15.49
N VAL A 71 -8.41 2.63 -14.81
CA VAL A 71 -8.68 3.82 -13.98
C VAL A 71 -8.88 5.08 -14.81
N ASP A 72 -8.24 5.17 -15.98
CA ASP A 72 -8.40 6.26 -16.94
C ASP A 72 -8.34 7.66 -16.33
N GLY A 73 -7.30 7.92 -15.53
CA GLY A 73 -7.04 9.21 -14.90
C GLY A 73 -8.01 9.63 -13.78
N ARG A 74 -9.03 8.82 -13.45
CA ARG A 74 -10.02 9.12 -12.38
C ARG A 74 -9.39 9.18 -10.99
N LYS A 75 -8.27 8.48 -10.78
CA LYS A 75 -7.50 8.48 -9.53
C LYS A 75 -6.00 8.33 -9.82
N PRO A 76 -5.12 8.87 -8.97
CA PRO A 76 -3.69 8.63 -9.09
C PRO A 76 -3.35 7.15 -8.88
N ILE A 77 -2.43 6.66 -9.72
CA ILE A 77 -1.85 5.32 -9.63
C ILE A 77 -0.44 5.41 -9.05
N VAL A 78 -0.22 4.66 -8.00
CA VAL A 78 1.10 4.41 -7.40
C VAL A 78 1.57 3.02 -7.83
N ALA A 79 2.68 2.92 -8.54
CA ALA A 79 3.22 1.62 -8.95
C ALA A 79 4.30 1.15 -7.98
N GLY A 80 4.22 -0.08 -7.50
CA GLY A 80 5.28 -0.74 -6.74
C GLY A 80 6.41 -1.14 -7.67
N THR A 81 7.53 -0.42 -7.62
CA THR A 81 8.65 -0.62 -8.56
C THR A 81 9.93 -1.11 -7.89
N GLY A 82 9.95 -1.21 -6.54
CA GLY A 82 11.10 -1.68 -5.80
C GLY A 82 11.42 -3.15 -6.10
N VAL A 83 12.66 -3.41 -6.50
CA VAL A 83 13.27 -4.75 -6.60
C VAL A 83 14.64 -4.73 -5.93
N GLU A 84 15.32 -5.88 -5.81
CA GLU A 84 16.58 -5.99 -5.05
C GLU A 84 17.73 -5.15 -5.61
N SER A 85 17.79 -4.89 -6.92
CA SER A 85 18.86 -4.10 -7.49
C SER A 85 18.43 -2.66 -7.80
N THR A 86 19.31 -1.69 -7.55
CA THR A 86 19.09 -0.28 -7.92
C THR A 86 18.79 -0.15 -9.41
N ARG A 87 19.54 -0.85 -10.26
CA ARG A 87 19.34 -0.83 -11.72
C ARG A 87 17.94 -1.32 -12.11
N GLY A 88 17.52 -2.49 -11.61
CA GLY A 88 16.20 -3.04 -11.93
C GLY A 88 15.06 -2.17 -11.40
N THR A 89 15.23 -1.53 -10.21
CA THR A 89 14.28 -0.56 -9.67
C THR A 89 14.14 0.67 -10.57
N ILE A 90 15.26 1.19 -11.09
CA ILE A 90 15.26 2.31 -12.04
C ILE A 90 14.54 1.93 -13.36
N GLU A 91 14.89 0.78 -13.92
CA GLU A 91 14.29 0.28 -15.16
C GLU A 91 12.76 0.11 -15.02
N LEU A 92 12.31 -0.54 -13.95
CA LEU A 92 10.88 -0.73 -13.70
C LEU A 92 10.15 0.59 -13.39
N THR A 93 10.81 1.54 -12.68
CA THR A 93 10.23 2.85 -12.38
C THR A 93 10.01 3.67 -13.66
N LYS A 94 10.98 3.66 -14.58
CA LYS A 94 10.85 4.33 -15.88
C LYS A 94 9.72 3.73 -16.70
N ALA A 95 9.68 2.40 -16.80
CA ALA A 95 8.60 1.71 -17.52
C ALA A 95 7.22 1.99 -16.92
N ALA A 96 7.11 2.01 -15.58
CA ALA A 96 5.87 2.38 -14.90
C ALA A 96 5.42 3.81 -15.22
N ALA A 97 6.35 4.76 -15.28
CA ALA A 97 6.06 6.15 -15.67
C ALA A 97 5.59 6.25 -17.13
N GLU A 98 6.25 5.55 -18.05
CA GLU A 98 5.85 5.48 -19.47
C GLU A 98 4.44 4.89 -19.66
N LEU A 99 4.05 3.95 -18.80
CA LEU A 99 2.71 3.36 -18.78
C LEU A 99 1.65 4.26 -18.11
N GLY A 100 2.05 5.38 -17.49
CA GLY A 100 1.14 6.37 -16.93
C GLY A 100 0.95 6.31 -15.42
N ALA A 101 1.82 5.63 -14.67
CA ALA A 101 1.83 5.73 -13.22
C ALA A 101 2.18 7.15 -12.75
N ASN A 102 1.55 7.61 -11.67
CA ASN A 102 1.74 8.95 -11.11
C ASN A 102 2.85 9.00 -10.04
N TYR A 103 3.09 7.88 -9.36
CA TYR A 103 4.10 7.73 -8.32
C TYR A 103 4.75 6.34 -8.39
N ALA A 104 5.99 6.25 -7.93
CA ALA A 104 6.68 4.99 -7.70
C ALA A 104 6.75 4.69 -6.20
N LEU A 105 6.30 3.50 -5.78
CA LEU A 105 6.47 2.98 -4.42
C LEU A 105 7.65 2.02 -4.40
N VAL A 106 8.73 2.42 -3.76
CA VAL A 106 10.00 1.67 -3.76
C VAL A 106 10.23 1.05 -2.39
N VAL A 107 10.06 -0.27 -2.30
CA VAL A 107 10.37 -1.02 -1.08
C VAL A 107 11.87 -1.10 -0.85
N THR A 108 12.29 -1.14 0.42
CA THR A 108 13.70 -1.33 0.79
C THR A 108 14.25 -2.64 0.21
N PRO A 109 15.39 -2.63 -0.51
CA PRO A 109 16.08 -3.86 -0.86
C PRO A 109 16.51 -4.58 0.42
N HIS A 110 16.41 -5.93 0.45
CA HIS A 110 16.49 -6.65 1.71
C HIS A 110 17.24 -7.99 1.66
N TYR A 111 17.52 -8.52 0.48
CA TYR A 111 18.17 -9.84 0.40
C TYR A 111 19.56 -9.84 1.06
N TYR A 112 20.38 -8.80 0.79
CA TYR A 112 21.70 -8.63 1.41
C TYR A 112 21.67 -7.63 2.58
N LYS A 113 20.55 -7.49 3.31
CA LYS A 113 20.39 -6.53 4.41
C LYS A 113 21.52 -6.47 5.44
N PRO A 114 22.23 -7.58 5.79
CA PRO A 114 23.36 -7.49 6.74
C PRO A 114 24.54 -6.67 6.20
N ARG A 115 24.55 -6.33 4.90
CA ARG A 115 25.57 -5.52 4.23
C ARG A 115 25.11 -4.13 3.87
N TYR A 116 23.83 -3.80 4.11
CA TYR A 116 23.27 -2.49 3.80
C TYR A 116 23.31 -1.61 5.05
N ASP A 117 24.20 -0.63 5.01
CA ASP A 117 24.25 0.47 5.98
C ASP A 117 23.40 1.67 5.53
N LYS A 118 23.40 2.75 6.31
CA LYS A 118 22.74 4.00 5.98
C LYS A 118 23.14 4.52 4.60
N ALA A 119 24.45 4.52 4.31
CA ALA A 119 24.96 5.05 3.04
C ALA A 119 24.46 4.24 1.84
N ALA A 120 24.35 2.92 1.99
CA ALA A 120 23.83 2.04 0.93
C ALA A 120 22.36 2.37 0.62
N TYR A 121 21.50 2.54 1.64
CA TYR A 121 20.09 2.90 1.43
C TYR A 121 19.94 4.31 0.84
N VAL A 122 20.63 5.31 1.38
CA VAL A 122 20.59 6.69 0.84
C VAL A 122 21.00 6.69 -0.62
N ARG A 123 22.12 6.06 -0.96
CA ARG A 123 22.61 5.97 -2.34
C ARG A 123 21.61 5.27 -3.26
N HIS A 124 20.97 4.17 -2.79
CA HIS A 124 19.97 3.45 -3.55
C HIS A 124 18.77 4.33 -3.89
N PHE A 125 18.13 4.93 -2.88
CA PHE A 125 16.92 5.74 -3.06
C PHE A 125 17.21 7.02 -3.86
N HIS A 126 18.35 7.71 -3.62
CA HIS A 126 18.73 8.87 -4.39
C HIS A 126 18.97 8.53 -5.86
N ALA A 127 19.70 7.44 -6.17
CA ALA A 127 19.91 7.02 -7.55
C ALA A 127 18.61 6.64 -8.27
N VAL A 128 17.64 6.02 -7.58
CA VAL A 128 16.31 5.76 -8.13
C VAL A 128 15.57 7.06 -8.40
N ALA A 129 15.60 8.01 -7.46
CA ALA A 129 14.91 9.28 -7.56
C ALA A 129 15.51 10.22 -8.62
N ASP A 130 16.85 10.22 -8.78
CA ASP A 130 17.57 10.94 -9.86
C ASP A 130 17.12 10.46 -11.25
N ALA A 131 16.90 9.15 -11.39
CA ALA A 131 16.54 8.54 -12.66
C ALA A 131 15.03 8.49 -12.94
N SER A 132 14.19 8.74 -11.92
CA SER A 132 12.74 8.58 -11.98
C SER A 132 12.06 9.79 -12.63
N PRO A 133 11.23 9.59 -13.69
CA PRO A 133 10.41 10.65 -14.26
C PRO A 133 9.22 11.05 -13.37
N ILE A 134 8.88 10.24 -12.36
CA ILE A 134 7.75 10.43 -11.46
C ILE A 134 8.22 10.47 -9.99
N PRO A 135 7.48 11.12 -9.08
CA PRO A 135 7.83 11.16 -7.67
C PRO A 135 7.94 9.78 -7.03
N VAL A 136 8.90 9.62 -6.12
CA VAL A 136 9.21 8.37 -5.42
C VAL A 136 8.68 8.41 -4.00
N ILE A 137 8.04 7.34 -3.56
CA ILE A 137 7.61 7.07 -2.19
C ILE A 137 8.44 5.91 -1.66
N VAL A 138 9.16 6.15 -0.57
CA VAL A 138 9.90 5.09 0.14
C VAL A 138 8.92 4.11 0.79
N TYR A 139 9.19 2.81 0.77
CA TYR A 139 8.35 1.83 1.42
C TYR A 139 9.13 0.97 2.41
N VAL A 140 8.73 1.03 3.67
CA VAL A 140 9.27 0.21 4.76
C VAL A 140 8.22 -0.80 5.21
N MET A 141 8.57 -2.09 5.07
CA MET A 141 7.73 -3.23 5.45
C MET A 141 8.56 -4.25 6.24
N ALA A 142 8.99 -3.86 7.43
CA ALA A 142 9.93 -4.63 8.24
C ALA A 142 9.46 -6.07 8.52
N ALA A 143 8.15 -6.31 8.64
CA ALA A 143 7.59 -7.63 8.88
C ALA A 143 7.91 -8.65 7.75
N TYR A 144 8.05 -8.19 6.49
CA TYR A 144 8.36 -9.06 5.35
C TYR A 144 9.84 -8.97 4.95
N THR A 145 10.40 -7.76 4.95
CA THR A 145 11.78 -7.54 4.49
C THR A 145 12.83 -7.77 5.59
N GLY A 146 12.41 -7.69 6.86
CA GLY A 146 13.34 -7.64 7.99
C GLY A 146 14.20 -6.37 8.00
N VAL A 147 13.80 -5.33 7.28
CA VAL A 147 14.47 -4.03 7.22
C VAL A 147 13.55 -2.95 7.79
N ASP A 148 13.98 -2.32 8.88
CA ASP A 148 13.38 -1.11 9.42
C ASP A 148 14.40 0.04 9.31
N LEU A 149 14.08 1.06 8.51
CA LEU A 149 14.98 2.20 8.33
C LEU A 149 14.97 3.08 9.59
N PRO A 150 16.14 3.38 10.20
CA PRO A 150 16.26 4.38 11.24
C PRO A 150 15.80 5.76 10.74
N VAL A 151 15.23 6.58 11.62
CA VAL A 151 14.73 7.92 11.27
C VAL A 151 15.83 8.78 10.64
N ASP A 152 17.07 8.75 11.14
CA ASP A 152 18.20 9.47 10.55
C ASP A 152 18.46 9.09 9.08
N THR A 153 18.19 7.83 8.72
CA THR A 153 18.30 7.38 7.33
C THR A 153 17.15 7.94 6.49
N VAL A 154 15.93 7.91 7.02
CA VAL A 154 14.74 8.46 6.33
C VAL A 154 14.89 9.97 6.11
N VAL A 155 15.36 10.72 7.12
CA VAL A 155 15.60 12.16 7.04
C VAL A 155 16.59 12.50 5.93
N GLU A 156 17.67 11.73 5.80
CA GLU A 156 18.67 11.95 4.74
C GLU A 156 18.10 11.58 3.35
N ILE A 157 17.38 10.47 3.23
CA ILE A 157 16.69 10.08 1.99
C ILE A 157 15.69 11.18 1.56
N ALA A 158 14.94 11.76 2.51
CA ALA A 158 13.92 12.78 2.26
C ALA A 158 14.49 14.12 1.75
N GLN A 159 15.81 14.35 1.82
CA GLN A 159 16.43 15.57 1.26
C GLN A 159 16.37 15.60 -0.27
N HIS A 160 16.20 14.46 -0.93
CA HIS A 160 16.10 14.41 -2.39
C HIS A 160 14.77 15.00 -2.88
N PRO A 161 14.77 15.97 -3.82
CA PRO A 161 13.56 16.69 -4.23
C PRO A 161 12.48 15.80 -4.89
N ASN A 162 12.86 14.69 -5.50
CA ASN A 162 11.94 13.74 -6.14
C ASN A 162 11.49 12.60 -5.22
N ILE A 163 11.91 12.60 -3.93
CA ILE A 163 11.38 11.67 -2.92
C ILE A 163 10.37 12.45 -2.08
N VAL A 164 9.08 12.11 -2.27
CA VAL A 164 7.96 12.92 -1.79
C VAL A 164 7.27 12.34 -0.55
N GLY A 165 7.70 11.19 -0.08
CA GLY A 165 7.10 10.60 1.12
C GLY A 165 7.60 9.20 1.44
N ILE A 166 7.06 8.68 2.53
CA ILE A 166 7.32 7.34 3.01
C ILE A 166 6.02 6.65 3.41
N LYS A 167 5.85 5.38 3.03
CA LYS A 167 4.91 4.45 3.65
C LYS A 167 5.65 3.62 4.69
N ASP A 168 5.31 3.80 5.97
CA ASP A 168 5.84 2.99 7.06
C ASP A 168 4.76 2.04 7.59
N SER A 169 5.05 0.73 7.60
CA SER A 169 4.14 -0.31 8.08
C SER A 169 4.47 -0.83 9.49
N GLY A 170 5.41 -0.20 10.17
CA GLY A 170 5.88 -0.62 11.49
C GLY A 170 4.93 -0.29 12.64
N GLY A 171 4.08 0.74 12.49
CA GLY A 171 3.13 1.14 13.52
C GLY A 171 3.77 1.74 14.79
N ASN A 172 5.03 2.17 14.73
CA ASN A 172 5.75 2.77 15.85
C ASN A 172 5.44 4.27 15.92
N ALA A 173 4.56 4.66 16.85
CA ALA A 173 4.11 6.05 17.01
C ALA A 173 5.26 7.05 17.26
N PRO A 174 6.23 6.81 18.16
CA PRO A 174 7.41 7.66 18.31
C PRO A 174 8.16 7.85 17.00
N LYS A 175 8.38 6.78 16.21
CA LYS A 175 9.05 6.86 14.91
C LYS A 175 8.28 7.71 13.91
N VAL A 176 6.94 7.57 13.86
CA VAL A 176 6.08 8.40 13.00
C VAL A 176 6.21 9.87 13.38
N ALA A 177 6.11 10.21 14.68
CA ALA A 177 6.25 11.59 15.15
C ALA A 177 7.62 12.19 14.81
N GLU A 178 8.69 11.41 14.99
CA GLU A 178 10.05 11.85 14.70
C GLU A 178 10.28 12.04 13.19
N MET A 179 9.73 11.16 12.35
CA MET A 179 9.77 11.34 10.88
C MET A 179 9.05 12.62 10.46
N VAL A 180 7.81 12.83 10.94
CA VAL A 180 7.05 14.05 10.63
C VAL A 180 7.78 15.32 11.08
N ALA A 181 8.38 15.31 12.27
CA ALA A 181 9.06 16.48 12.82
C ALA A 181 10.39 16.85 12.12
N ARG A 182 11.06 15.86 11.49
CA ARG A 182 12.43 16.01 11.00
C ARG A 182 12.57 15.92 9.48
N THR A 183 11.54 15.54 8.75
CA THR A 183 11.53 15.57 7.28
C THR A 183 11.03 16.92 6.77
N PRO A 184 11.28 17.27 5.50
CA PRO A 184 10.73 18.49 4.90
C PRO A 184 9.20 18.57 5.01
N GLU A 185 8.64 19.78 5.11
CA GLU A 185 7.18 20.01 5.22
C GLU A 185 6.38 19.43 4.02
N ASP A 186 7.02 19.33 2.87
CA ASP A 186 6.48 18.77 1.64
C ASP A 186 6.81 17.26 1.45
N PHE A 187 7.11 16.55 2.55
CA PHE A 187 7.33 15.12 2.59
C PHE A 187 6.19 14.41 3.34
N GLY A 188 5.45 13.55 2.65
CA GLY A 188 4.31 12.85 3.23
C GLY A 188 4.70 11.59 4.02
N VAL A 189 4.25 11.48 5.27
CA VAL A 189 4.34 10.22 6.02
C VAL A 189 2.99 9.51 5.95
N LEU A 190 2.97 8.28 5.43
CA LEU A 190 1.77 7.48 5.22
C LEU A 190 1.77 6.25 6.14
N ALA A 191 0.68 6.05 6.87
CA ALA A 191 0.46 4.83 7.62
C ALA A 191 0.34 3.62 6.68
N GLY A 192 1.13 2.57 6.92
CA GLY A 192 1.11 1.35 6.10
C GLY A 192 0.05 0.33 6.52
N SER A 193 -0.75 0.61 7.54
CA SER A 193 -1.82 -0.26 8.02
C SER A 193 -2.94 0.54 8.70
N ALA A 194 -4.19 0.07 8.55
CA ALA A 194 -5.35 0.73 9.15
C ALA A 194 -5.41 0.57 10.68
N ASN A 195 -4.64 -0.32 11.29
CA ASN A 195 -4.64 -0.49 12.75
C ASN A 195 -4.05 0.70 13.52
N PHE A 196 -3.32 1.59 12.86
CA PHE A 196 -2.76 2.79 13.48
C PHE A 196 -2.97 4.07 12.67
N LEU A 197 -3.97 4.09 11.75
CA LEU A 197 -4.23 5.26 10.91
C LEU A 197 -4.57 6.50 11.75
N TYR A 198 -5.53 6.41 12.68
CA TYR A 198 -5.93 7.54 13.51
C TYR A 198 -4.77 8.09 14.37
N PRO A 199 -4.03 7.29 15.15
CA PRO A 199 -2.88 7.83 15.87
C PRO A 199 -1.80 8.40 14.95
N ALA A 200 -1.57 7.83 13.76
CA ALA A 200 -0.63 8.40 12.80
C ALA A 200 -1.09 9.79 12.32
N LEU A 201 -2.39 9.98 12.03
CA LEU A 201 -2.93 11.29 11.67
C LEU A 201 -2.77 12.31 12.81
N CYS A 202 -2.97 11.91 14.07
CA CYS A 202 -2.73 12.77 15.24
C CYS A 202 -1.27 13.22 15.35
N LEU A 203 -0.33 12.45 14.81
CA LEU A 203 1.10 12.76 14.78
C LEU A 203 1.54 13.49 13.51
N GLY A 204 0.60 13.83 12.61
CA GLY A 204 0.89 14.58 11.39
C GLY A 204 1.09 13.73 10.13
N ALA A 205 0.77 12.45 10.16
CA ALA A 205 0.74 11.64 8.94
C ALA A 205 -0.30 12.19 7.95
N THR A 206 -0.01 12.10 6.65
CA THR A 206 -0.84 12.68 5.58
C THR A 206 -1.97 11.76 5.13
N GLY A 207 -1.96 10.51 5.57
CA GLY A 207 -2.95 9.49 5.23
C GLY A 207 -2.39 8.08 5.41
N GLY A 208 -2.85 7.15 4.56
CA GLY A 208 -2.38 5.76 4.62
C GLY A 208 -2.53 4.98 3.32
N ILE A 209 -1.69 3.97 3.16
CA ILE A 209 -1.80 2.94 2.12
C ILE A 209 -2.20 1.65 2.83
N LEU A 210 -3.48 1.30 2.77
CA LEU A 210 -4.15 0.42 3.71
C LEU A 210 -4.73 -0.82 3.04
N ALA A 211 -4.31 -2.02 3.45
CA ALA A 211 -4.87 -3.28 2.92
C ALA A 211 -6.39 -3.35 3.10
N LEU A 212 -6.91 -2.94 4.26
CA LEU A 212 -8.34 -2.94 4.55
C LEU A 212 -9.14 -2.05 3.58
N ALA A 213 -8.53 -1.01 3.02
CA ALA A 213 -9.19 -0.12 2.07
C ALA A 213 -9.58 -0.80 0.74
N ASN A 214 -9.08 -2.00 0.47
CA ASN A 214 -9.57 -2.83 -0.64
C ASN A 214 -11.02 -3.28 -0.46
N VAL A 215 -11.47 -3.43 0.77
CA VAL A 215 -12.81 -3.99 1.08
C VAL A 215 -13.67 -3.06 1.92
N ALA A 216 -13.10 -2.03 2.52
CA ALA A 216 -13.80 -1.06 3.35
C ALA A 216 -13.25 0.38 3.14
N PRO A 217 -13.23 0.89 1.88
CA PRO A 217 -12.70 2.22 1.59
C PRO A 217 -13.40 3.32 2.38
N ASP A 218 -14.74 3.30 2.44
CA ASP A 218 -15.52 4.32 3.14
C ASP A 218 -15.23 4.35 4.64
N ALA A 219 -15.06 3.19 5.27
CA ALA A 219 -14.73 3.13 6.69
C ALA A 219 -13.30 3.63 6.98
N CYS A 220 -12.34 3.39 6.08
CA CYS A 220 -11.01 3.98 6.18
C CYS A 220 -11.04 5.50 5.95
N GLN A 221 -11.82 5.98 4.99
CA GLN A 221 -12.04 7.40 4.76
C GLN A 221 -12.75 8.09 5.92
N GLU A 222 -13.68 7.41 6.59
CA GLU A 222 -14.37 7.93 7.75
C GLU A 222 -13.39 8.37 8.85
N ILE A 223 -12.32 7.60 9.09
CA ILE A 223 -11.28 7.99 10.07
C ILE A 223 -10.63 9.32 9.66
N VAL A 224 -10.24 9.46 8.38
CA VAL A 224 -9.57 10.66 7.87
C VAL A 224 -10.50 11.87 7.90
N GLN A 225 -11.76 11.69 7.48
CA GLN A 225 -12.75 12.76 7.45
C GLN A 225 -13.12 13.23 8.85
N ALA A 226 -13.38 12.31 9.79
CA ALA A 226 -13.68 12.63 11.18
C ALA A 226 -12.49 13.36 11.84
N PHE A 227 -11.26 12.89 11.63
CA PHE A 227 -10.06 13.57 12.11
C PHE A 227 -9.94 15.00 11.58
N ARG A 228 -10.11 15.20 10.26
CA ARG A 228 -10.05 16.54 9.62
C ARG A 228 -11.14 17.48 10.10
N ALA A 229 -12.30 16.94 10.45
CA ALA A 229 -13.42 17.70 11.03
C ALA A 229 -13.24 18.01 12.53
N GLY A 230 -12.16 17.51 13.18
CA GLY A 230 -11.95 17.64 14.63
C GLY A 230 -12.82 16.71 15.47
N ASP A 231 -13.55 15.78 14.84
CA ASP A 231 -14.37 14.76 15.53
C ASP A 231 -13.50 13.55 15.92
N HIS A 232 -12.68 13.78 16.94
CA HIS A 232 -11.76 12.77 17.45
C HIS A 232 -12.44 11.56 18.09
N GLU A 233 -13.65 11.74 18.61
CA GLU A 233 -14.44 10.65 19.18
C GLU A 233 -14.86 9.66 18.09
N ARG A 234 -15.45 10.17 17.02
CA ARG A 234 -15.84 9.37 15.84
C ARG A 234 -14.64 8.71 15.17
N ALA A 235 -13.53 9.45 14.97
CA ALA A 235 -12.31 8.90 14.38
C ALA A 235 -11.78 7.72 15.20
N ARG A 236 -11.73 7.86 16.54
CA ARG A 236 -11.30 6.81 17.47
C ARG A 236 -12.24 5.61 17.49
N ALA A 237 -13.55 5.84 17.52
CA ALA A 237 -14.56 4.77 17.50
C ALA A 237 -14.44 3.94 16.21
N THR A 238 -14.32 4.60 15.06
CA THR A 238 -14.12 3.93 13.77
C THR A 238 -12.78 3.19 13.74
N GLN A 239 -11.68 3.79 14.24
CA GLN A 239 -10.40 3.12 14.37
C GLN A 239 -10.52 1.80 15.15
N PHE A 240 -11.22 1.79 16.29
CA PHE A 240 -11.38 0.58 17.11
C PHE A 240 -12.24 -0.48 16.41
N ARG A 241 -13.31 -0.07 15.72
CA ARG A 241 -14.16 -0.95 14.92
C ARG A 241 -13.36 -1.68 13.82
N LEU A 242 -12.35 -1.03 13.26
CA LEU A 242 -11.56 -1.56 12.15
C LEU A 242 -10.35 -2.40 12.56
N LEU A 243 -10.03 -2.56 13.85
CA LEU A 243 -8.87 -3.34 14.30
C LEU A 243 -8.96 -4.81 13.90
N ALA A 244 -10.09 -5.46 14.18
CA ALA A 244 -10.27 -6.88 13.87
C ALA A 244 -10.35 -7.14 12.35
N PRO A 245 -11.12 -6.39 11.54
CA PRO A 245 -11.09 -6.49 10.08
C PRO A 245 -9.71 -6.28 9.48
N ASN A 246 -8.97 -5.26 9.94
CA ASN A 246 -7.62 -5.04 9.46
C ASN A 246 -6.69 -6.21 9.79
N ALA A 247 -6.76 -6.76 11.00
CA ALA A 247 -5.99 -7.94 11.36
C ALA A 247 -6.32 -9.15 10.47
N ALA A 248 -7.59 -9.35 10.14
CA ALA A 248 -8.03 -10.45 9.28
C ALA A 248 -7.42 -10.39 7.88
N VAL A 249 -7.31 -9.19 7.28
CA VAL A 249 -6.76 -9.01 5.93
C VAL A 249 -5.24 -8.72 5.90
N THR A 250 -4.58 -8.74 7.07
CA THR A 250 -3.13 -8.45 7.17
C THR A 250 -2.39 -9.49 8.01
N THR A 251 -2.37 -9.35 9.32
CA THR A 251 -1.49 -10.12 10.20
C THR A 251 -1.99 -11.52 10.52
N ARG A 252 -3.32 -11.76 10.48
CA ARG A 252 -3.90 -13.05 10.86
C ARG A 252 -3.97 -14.01 9.68
N PHE A 253 -4.57 -13.59 8.56
CA PHE A 253 -4.77 -14.43 7.37
C PHE A 253 -4.07 -13.87 6.12
N GLY A 254 -3.39 -12.72 6.23
CA GLY A 254 -2.57 -12.16 5.16
C GLY A 254 -3.34 -11.91 3.85
N ILE A 255 -2.66 -12.16 2.74
CA ILE A 255 -3.20 -11.95 1.39
C ILE A 255 -4.39 -12.86 1.11
N ALA A 256 -4.39 -14.09 1.60
CA ALA A 256 -5.51 -15.02 1.44
C ALA A 256 -6.78 -14.49 2.13
N GLY A 257 -6.62 -13.91 3.34
CA GLY A 257 -7.71 -13.24 4.06
C GLY A 257 -8.26 -12.02 3.32
N LEU A 258 -7.38 -11.22 2.74
CA LEU A 258 -7.77 -10.07 1.92
C LEU A 258 -8.57 -10.52 0.69
N LYS A 259 -8.08 -11.49 -0.05
CA LYS A 259 -8.74 -12.01 -1.26
C LYS A 259 -10.10 -12.65 -0.94
N ALA A 260 -10.19 -13.41 0.15
CA ALA A 260 -11.46 -13.96 0.62
C ALA A 260 -12.47 -12.84 0.98
N ALA A 261 -12.03 -11.78 1.65
CA ALA A 261 -12.87 -10.63 1.96
C ALA A 261 -13.32 -9.87 0.69
N MET A 262 -12.46 -9.76 -0.33
CA MET A 262 -12.81 -9.19 -1.63
C MET A 262 -13.94 -9.97 -2.31
N ASP A 263 -13.84 -11.32 -2.35
CA ASP A 263 -14.92 -12.16 -2.89
C ASP A 263 -16.25 -11.96 -2.14
N MET A 264 -16.20 -11.76 -0.83
CA MET A 264 -17.39 -11.57 0.00
C MET A 264 -18.13 -10.26 -0.29
N ILE A 265 -17.43 -9.22 -0.77
CA ILE A 265 -18.05 -7.94 -1.16
C ILE A 265 -18.37 -7.85 -2.66
N GLY A 266 -18.17 -8.94 -3.41
CA GLY A 266 -18.48 -9.01 -4.84
C GLY A 266 -17.35 -8.57 -5.76
N LEU A 267 -16.14 -8.34 -5.25
CA LEU A 267 -14.94 -8.18 -6.05
C LEU A 267 -14.33 -9.56 -6.40
N HIS A 268 -13.31 -9.55 -7.23
CA HIS A 268 -12.59 -10.76 -7.61
C HIS A 268 -11.29 -10.88 -6.78
N GLY A 269 -11.33 -11.65 -5.68
CA GLY A 269 -10.14 -11.98 -4.88
C GLY A 269 -9.42 -13.20 -5.46
N GLY A 270 -10.12 -14.33 -5.50
CA GLY A 270 -9.57 -15.62 -5.91
C GLY A 270 -8.51 -16.15 -4.95
N ASP A 271 -7.74 -17.13 -5.40
CA ASP A 271 -6.65 -17.69 -4.62
C ASP A 271 -5.34 -16.87 -4.77
N PRO A 272 -4.49 -16.83 -3.73
CA PRO A 272 -3.15 -16.29 -3.88
C PRO A 272 -2.28 -17.21 -4.74
N ARG A 273 -1.23 -16.67 -5.36
CA ARG A 273 -0.27 -17.48 -6.12
C ARG A 273 0.60 -18.33 -5.19
N PRO A 274 0.83 -19.62 -5.48
CA PRO A 274 1.77 -20.42 -4.72
C PRO A 274 3.17 -19.78 -4.61
N PRO A 275 3.89 -19.92 -3.47
CA PRO A 275 3.62 -20.89 -2.39
C PRO A 275 2.61 -20.44 -1.33
N LEU A 276 1.95 -19.28 -1.48
CA LEU A 276 0.87 -18.89 -0.59
C LEU A 276 -0.33 -19.85 -0.77
N LEU A 277 -0.98 -20.20 0.34
CA LEU A 277 -2.12 -21.09 0.33
C LEU A 277 -3.43 -20.29 0.47
N PRO A 278 -4.52 -20.75 -0.16
CA PRO A 278 -5.85 -20.20 0.10
C PRO A 278 -6.32 -20.52 1.52
N LEU A 279 -7.32 -19.79 2.00
CA LEU A 279 -7.98 -20.12 3.28
C LEU A 279 -8.76 -21.43 3.17
N ASN A 280 -8.77 -22.20 4.27
CA ASN A 280 -9.73 -23.28 4.44
C ASN A 280 -11.12 -22.70 4.80
N ASP A 281 -12.15 -23.58 4.82
CA ASP A 281 -13.55 -23.17 5.05
C ASP A 281 -13.75 -22.51 6.42
N ALA A 282 -13.08 -23.00 7.47
CA ALA A 282 -13.19 -22.46 8.81
C ALA A 282 -12.56 -21.05 8.90
N GLU A 283 -11.41 -20.85 8.28
CA GLU A 283 -10.74 -19.53 8.20
C GLU A 283 -11.58 -18.54 7.38
N ARG A 284 -12.15 -18.99 6.25
CA ARG A 284 -13.03 -18.18 5.41
C ARG A 284 -14.30 -17.77 6.18
N ALA A 285 -14.91 -18.68 6.94
CA ALA A 285 -16.05 -18.38 7.80
C ALA A 285 -15.70 -17.37 8.90
N GLU A 286 -14.50 -17.47 9.47
CA GLU A 286 -14.03 -16.54 10.49
C GLU A 286 -13.77 -15.12 9.91
N VAL A 287 -13.21 -15.01 8.71
CA VAL A 287 -13.09 -13.71 8.01
C VAL A 287 -14.47 -13.10 7.82
N ARG A 288 -15.45 -13.87 7.34
CA ARG A 288 -16.84 -13.41 7.16
C ARG A 288 -17.41 -12.87 8.47
N ARG A 289 -17.35 -13.64 9.54
CA ARG A 289 -17.84 -13.24 10.86
C ARG A 289 -17.25 -11.92 11.33
N ILE A 290 -15.93 -11.76 11.19
CA ILE A 290 -15.23 -10.51 11.56
C ILE A 290 -15.72 -9.31 10.73
N MET A 291 -15.93 -9.49 9.42
CA MET A 291 -16.42 -8.43 8.54
C MET A 291 -17.88 -8.04 8.84
N GLU A 292 -18.74 -9.03 9.17
CA GLU A 292 -20.13 -8.82 9.58
C GLU A 292 -20.23 -8.09 10.93
N GLU A 293 -19.43 -8.49 11.91
CA GLU A 293 -19.40 -7.84 13.23
C GLU A 293 -18.96 -6.38 13.15
N ALA A 294 -18.06 -6.06 12.23
CA ALA A 294 -17.59 -4.70 11.96
C ALA A 294 -18.55 -3.89 11.06
N GLY A 295 -19.63 -4.49 10.55
CA GLY A 295 -20.56 -3.83 9.64
C GLY A 295 -19.98 -3.52 8.25
N ILE A 296 -18.96 -4.27 7.83
CA ILE A 296 -18.39 -4.19 6.46
C ILE A 296 -19.21 -5.07 5.51
N LEU A 297 -19.71 -6.20 6.01
CA LEU A 297 -20.66 -7.05 5.31
C LEU A 297 -22.04 -6.96 5.99
N ALA A 298 -23.10 -7.13 5.19
CA ALA A 298 -24.43 -7.36 5.76
C ALA A 298 -24.44 -8.73 6.48
N ARG A 299 -25.12 -8.79 7.62
CA ARG A 299 -25.36 -10.08 8.29
C ARG A 299 -26.25 -10.94 7.40
N ALA A 300 -25.86 -12.21 7.23
CA ALA A 300 -26.65 -13.18 6.49
C ALA A 300 -27.97 -13.51 7.19
#